data_19654d23ddc85ff879e5b21616c9aca5
#
_entry.id   19654d23ddc85ff879e5b21616c9aca5
#
_cell.length_a   1.000
_cell.length_b   1.000
_cell.length_c   1.000
_cell.angle_alpha   90.00
_cell.angle_beta   90.00
_cell.angle_gamma   90.00
#
_symmetry.space_group_name_H-M   'P 1'
#
loop_
_entity.id
_entity.type
_entity.pdbx_description
1 polymer ?
#
loop_
_entity_poly.entity_id
_entity_poly.type
_entity_poly.pdbx_seq_one_letter_code
_entity_poly.pdbx_strand_id
1 'polypeptide(L)'
;MLLFIKELNRDKRYVALFDDGTITKFGLTNPKTGTYIDHKNKTLKRNYIKRHLKDLRTNDYKRAGYLSMFILWNKETLNDSIKDFNKRIKNNNWNINNYL
;
A
#
# COMPACT_ATOMS: atom_id res chain seq x y z
N MET A 1 -5.88 1.78 -13.18
CA MET A 1 -6.25 0.75 -12.20
C MET A 1 -5.10 -0.21 -12.00
N LEU A 2 -4.93 -0.69 -10.80
CA LEU A 2 -3.88 -1.66 -10.49
C LEU A 2 -4.25 -3.03 -11.08
N LEU A 3 -3.37 -3.61 -11.89
CA LEU A 3 -3.60 -4.91 -12.51
C LEU A 3 -3.15 -6.06 -11.62
N PHE A 4 -1.90 -6.00 -11.13
CA PHE A 4 -1.39 -7.02 -10.22
C PHE A 4 -0.17 -6.52 -9.46
N ILE A 5 0.16 -7.26 -8.40
CA ILE A 5 1.37 -7.06 -7.60
C ILE A 5 2.17 -8.36 -7.62
N LYS A 6 3.47 -8.23 -7.86
CA LYS A 6 4.39 -9.36 -7.89
C LYS A 6 5.47 -9.19 -6.82
N GLU A 7 5.84 -10.28 -6.18
CA GLU A 7 6.94 -10.29 -5.22
C GLU A 7 8.29 -10.09 -5.89
N LEU A 8 9.15 -9.29 -5.25
CA LEU A 8 10.55 -9.11 -5.64
C LEU A 8 11.44 -9.54 -4.48
N ASN A 9 12.51 -10.28 -4.78
CA ASN A 9 13.53 -10.63 -3.78
C ASN A 9 14.77 -9.75 -3.98
N ARG A 10 14.56 -8.43 -3.91
CA ARG A 10 15.60 -7.43 -4.14
C ARG A 10 15.52 -6.34 -3.08
N ASP A 11 15.99 -5.15 -3.41
CA ASP A 11 15.94 -3.97 -2.55
C ASP A 11 14.50 -3.49 -2.23
N LYS A 12 13.54 -3.83 -3.08
CA LYS A 12 12.12 -3.60 -2.84
C LYS A 12 11.38 -4.93 -2.75
N ARG A 13 10.32 -4.97 -1.91
CA ARG A 13 9.58 -6.19 -1.64
C ARG A 13 8.62 -6.58 -2.77
N TYR A 14 7.96 -5.58 -3.36
CA TYR A 14 6.95 -5.80 -4.39
C TYR A 14 7.10 -4.85 -5.57
N VAL A 15 6.51 -5.25 -6.69
CA VAL A 15 6.31 -4.39 -7.86
C VAL A 15 4.83 -4.40 -8.22
N ALA A 16 4.30 -3.21 -8.49
CA ALA A 16 2.91 -3.02 -8.93
C ALA A 16 2.88 -2.65 -10.40
N LEU A 17 1.98 -3.28 -11.16
CA LEU A 17 1.72 -2.94 -12.54
C LEU A 17 0.32 -2.34 -12.67
N PHE A 18 0.24 -1.17 -13.30
CA PHE A 18 -1.01 -0.47 -13.57
C PHE A 18 -1.43 -0.64 -15.02
N ASP A 19 -2.71 -0.42 -15.32
CA ASP A 19 -3.28 -0.61 -16.65
C ASP A 19 -2.78 0.37 -17.72
N ASP A 20 -2.18 1.49 -17.30
CA ASP A 20 -1.54 2.44 -18.20
C ASP A 20 -0.06 2.11 -18.48
N GLY A 21 0.44 0.99 -17.99
CA GLY A 21 1.82 0.56 -18.15
C GLY A 21 2.77 1.06 -17.07
N THR A 22 2.30 1.87 -16.10
CA THR A 22 3.14 2.33 -15.00
C THR A 22 3.57 1.16 -14.13
N ILE A 23 4.85 1.11 -13.79
CA ILE A 23 5.44 0.08 -12.93
C ILE A 23 6.05 0.78 -11.73
N THR A 24 5.64 0.39 -10.51
CA THR A 24 6.16 0.98 -9.27
C THR A 24 6.66 -0.11 -8.34
N LYS A 25 7.92 -0.01 -7.96
CA LYS A 25 8.51 -0.88 -6.93
C LYS A 25 8.28 -0.25 -5.56
N PHE A 26 7.88 -1.04 -4.59
CA PHE A 26 7.56 -0.52 -3.26
C PHE A 26 7.79 -1.54 -2.16
N GLY A 27 7.79 -1.06 -0.91
CA GLY A 27 7.98 -1.87 0.28
C GLY A 27 9.44 -2.11 0.61
N LEU A 28 9.75 -2.26 1.91
CA LEU A 28 11.08 -2.60 2.36
C LEU A 28 11.29 -4.11 2.29
N THR A 29 12.46 -4.52 1.82
CA THR A 29 12.87 -5.92 1.88
C THR A 29 13.28 -6.24 3.32
N ASN A 30 12.73 -7.32 3.87
CA ASN A 30 13.02 -7.77 5.23
C ASN A 30 12.82 -6.67 6.29
N PRO A 31 11.61 -6.08 6.38
CA PRO A 31 11.34 -5.12 7.44
C PRO A 31 11.44 -5.81 8.80
N LYS A 32 12.00 -5.11 9.78
CA LYS A 32 12.32 -5.67 11.10
C LYS A 32 11.10 -6.29 11.79
N THR A 33 9.95 -5.63 11.71
CA THR A 33 8.71 -6.10 12.35
C THR A 33 7.66 -6.57 11.35
N GLY A 34 7.94 -6.44 10.05
CA GLY A 34 6.96 -6.69 8.99
C GLY A 34 5.98 -5.55 8.81
N THR A 35 5.00 -5.78 7.93
CA THR A 35 3.92 -4.83 7.65
C THR A 35 2.59 -5.40 8.16
N TYR A 36 1.49 -4.64 8.02
CA TYR A 36 0.19 -5.08 8.53
C TYR A 36 -0.26 -6.41 7.93
N ILE A 37 0.01 -6.66 6.65
CA ILE A 37 -0.34 -7.95 6.04
C ILE A 37 0.46 -9.12 6.66
N ASP A 38 1.59 -8.83 7.29
CA ASP A 38 2.42 -9.84 7.94
C ASP A 38 2.00 -10.10 9.39
N HIS A 39 1.87 -9.04 10.21
CA HIS A 39 1.64 -9.19 11.65
C HIS A 39 0.20 -8.91 12.10
N LYS A 40 -0.60 -8.22 11.28
CA LYS A 40 -2.01 -7.89 11.55
C LYS A 40 -2.22 -7.11 12.86
N ASN A 41 -1.21 -6.32 13.26
CA ASN A 41 -1.23 -5.54 14.50
C ASN A 41 -1.79 -4.14 14.23
N LYS A 42 -2.98 -3.86 14.76
CA LYS A 42 -3.69 -2.60 14.52
C LYS A 42 -2.98 -1.38 15.12
N THR A 43 -2.28 -1.55 16.23
CA THR A 43 -1.52 -0.46 16.84
C THR A 43 -0.34 -0.05 15.95
N LEU A 44 0.39 -1.03 15.43
CA LEU A 44 1.49 -0.75 14.49
C LEU A 44 0.97 -0.13 13.19
N LYS A 45 -0.18 -0.59 12.69
CA LYS A 45 -0.83 0.01 11.52
C LYS A 45 -1.15 1.49 11.76
N ARG A 46 -1.78 1.80 12.89
CA ARG A 46 -2.13 3.18 13.24
C ARG A 46 -0.90 4.07 13.31
N ASN A 47 0.16 3.59 13.94
CA ASN A 47 1.41 4.33 14.07
C ASN A 47 2.07 4.58 12.71
N TYR A 48 2.06 3.58 11.84
CA TYR A 48 2.57 3.72 10.48
C TYR A 48 1.81 4.81 9.71
N ILE A 49 0.49 4.77 9.75
CA ILE A 49 -0.35 5.74 9.04
C ILE A 49 -0.05 7.16 9.53
N LYS A 50 0.06 7.36 10.84
CA LYS A 50 0.37 8.68 11.40
C LYS A 50 1.71 9.22 10.91
N ARG A 51 2.74 8.38 10.86
CA ARG A 51 4.08 8.80 10.41
C ARG A 51 4.13 9.11 8.91
N HIS A 52 3.29 8.45 8.11
CA HIS A 52 3.36 8.50 6.65
C HIS A 52 2.22 9.25 5.98
N LEU A 53 1.39 9.96 6.76
CA LEU A 53 0.29 10.77 6.21
C LEU A 53 0.77 11.76 5.14
N LYS A 54 1.95 12.32 5.33
CA LYS A 54 2.55 13.27 4.38
C LYS A 54 2.77 12.69 2.99
N ASP A 55 2.90 11.36 2.89
CA ASP A 55 3.12 10.69 1.61
C ASP A 55 1.90 10.82 0.69
N LEU A 56 0.71 11.09 1.26
CA LEU A 56 -0.53 11.24 0.50
C LEU A 56 -0.68 12.64 -0.12
N ARG A 57 0.23 13.57 0.18
CA ARG A 57 0.18 14.94 -0.35
C ARG A 57 0.53 15.03 -1.83
N THR A 58 1.16 14.00 -2.38
CA THR A 58 1.54 13.97 -3.80
C THR A 58 0.35 13.85 -4.72
N ASN A 59 -0.79 13.38 -4.22
CA ASN A 59 -2.01 13.14 -4.99
C ASN A 59 -1.81 12.18 -6.16
N ASP A 60 -0.83 11.29 -6.03
CA ASP A 60 -0.45 10.31 -7.05
C ASP A 60 -0.45 8.91 -6.44
N TYR A 61 -1.55 8.19 -6.64
CA TYR A 61 -1.73 6.85 -6.04
C TYR A 61 -0.81 5.78 -6.63
N LYS A 62 -0.09 6.09 -7.71
CA LYS A 62 0.88 5.16 -8.32
C LYS A 62 2.25 5.21 -7.65
N ARG A 63 2.44 6.13 -6.72
CA ARG A 63 3.71 6.24 -5.99
C ARG A 63 3.85 5.20 -4.90
N ALA A 64 5.11 4.89 -4.57
CA ALA A 64 5.45 3.88 -3.57
C ALA A 64 4.81 4.17 -2.20
N GLY A 65 4.70 5.43 -1.80
CA GLY A 65 4.08 5.81 -0.53
C GLY A 65 2.61 5.41 -0.44
N TYR A 66 1.83 5.65 -1.51
CA TYR A 66 0.44 5.20 -1.58
C TYR A 66 0.33 3.68 -1.56
N LEU A 67 1.17 3.02 -2.34
CA LEU A 67 1.16 1.56 -2.42
C LEU A 67 1.52 0.93 -1.07
N SER A 68 2.53 1.44 -0.40
CA SER A 68 2.90 0.93 0.92
C SER A 68 1.74 1.09 1.91
N MET A 69 1.12 2.28 1.95
CA MET A 69 0.03 2.54 2.89
C MET A 69 -1.23 1.72 2.59
N PHE A 70 -1.66 1.67 1.34
CA PHE A 70 -2.94 1.07 0.97
C PHE A 70 -2.85 -0.40 0.58
N ILE A 71 -1.65 -0.95 0.41
CA ILE A 71 -1.46 -2.37 0.14
C ILE A 71 -0.88 -3.09 1.35
N LEU A 72 0.25 -2.60 1.89
CA LEU A 72 0.96 -3.29 2.96
C LEU A 72 0.38 -2.99 4.35
N TRP A 73 -0.25 -1.85 4.53
CA TRP A 73 -0.75 -1.37 5.82
C TRP A 73 -2.26 -1.09 5.82
N ASN A 74 -3.01 -1.78 4.97
CA ASN A 74 -4.46 -1.58 4.84
C ASN A 74 -5.27 -2.72 5.43
N LYS A 75 -5.46 -3.78 4.67
CA LYS A 75 -6.21 -4.96 5.08
C LYS A 75 -5.27 -6.05 5.58
N GLU A 76 -5.83 -7.13 6.11
CA GLU A 76 -5.03 -8.21 6.68
C GLU A 76 -4.40 -9.11 5.62
N THR A 77 -4.93 -9.10 4.39
CA THR A 77 -4.37 -9.87 3.28
C THR A 77 -4.03 -8.99 2.10
N LEU A 78 -3.07 -9.44 1.31
CA LEU A 78 -2.67 -8.74 0.09
C LEU A 78 -3.84 -8.60 -0.89
N ASN A 79 -4.60 -9.68 -1.08
CA ASN A 79 -5.73 -9.68 -2.03
C ASN A 79 -6.81 -8.67 -1.62
N ASP A 80 -7.16 -8.62 -0.34
CA ASP A 80 -8.17 -7.69 0.15
C ASP A 80 -7.70 -6.25 0.01
N SER A 81 -6.41 -6.00 0.25
CA SER A 81 -5.82 -4.68 0.07
C SER A 81 -5.85 -4.24 -1.39
N ILE A 82 -5.57 -5.16 -2.33
CA ILE A 82 -5.64 -4.86 -3.77
C ILE A 82 -7.07 -4.49 -4.17
N LYS A 83 -8.06 -5.23 -3.70
CA LYS A 83 -9.47 -4.94 -3.98
C LYS A 83 -9.86 -3.56 -3.46
N ASP A 84 -9.48 -3.23 -2.24
CA ASP A 84 -9.77 -1.94 -1.63
C ASP A 84 -9.06 -0.81 -2.39
N PHE A 85 -7.82 -1.01 -2.77
CA PHE A 85 -7.03 -0.04 -3.53
C PHE A 85 -7.72 0.32 -4.84
N ASN A 86 -8.15 -0.69 -5.60
CA ASN A 86 -8.85 -0.47 -6.87
C ASN A 86 -10.22 0.19 -6.66
N LYS A 87 -10.92 -0.12 -5.59
CA LYS A 87 -12.18 0.55 -5.25
C LYS A 87 -11.92 2.03 -4.97
N ARG A 88 -10.83 2.37 -4.28
CA ARG A 88 -10.45 3.75 -4.01
C ARG A 88 -10.09 4.50 -5.29
N ILE A 89 -9.38 3.88 -6.21
CA ILE A 89 -9.10 4.47 -7.53
C ILE A 89 -10.41 4.80 -8.24
N LYS A 90 -11.33 3.85 -8.31
CA LYS A 90 -12.61 4.02 -8.98
C LYS A 90 -13.44 5.16 -8.40
N ASN A 91 -13.44 5.28 -7.07
CA ASN A 91 -14.23 6.28 -6.35
C ASN A 91 -13.47 7.58 -6.08
N ASN A 92 -12.20 7.64 -6.48
CA ASN A 92 -11.30 8.76 -6.20
C ASN A 92 -11.33 9.15 -4.71
N ASN A 93 -11.27 8.16 -3.83
CA ASN A 93 -11.41 8.34 -2.40
C ASN A 93 -10.17 7.82 -1.65
N TRP A 94 -9.33 8.75 -1.21
CA TRP A 94 -8.10 8.46 -0.45
C TRP A 94 -8.20 8.90 1.00
N ASN A 95 -9.42 9.05 1.49
CA ASN A 95 -9.67 9.42 2.87
C ASN A 95 -9.31 8.24 3.79
N ILE A 96 -8.47 8.49 4.79
CA ILE A 96 -8.01 7.47 5.73
C ILE A 96 -8.73 7.54 7.08
N ASN A 97 -9.65 8.46 7.27
CA ASN A 97 -10.35 8.61 8.57
C ASN A 97 -11.16 7.35 8.92
N ASN A 98 -11.71 6.66 7.93
CA ASN A 98 -12.44 5.41 8.12
C ASN A 98 -11.54 4.18 8.23
N TYR A 99 -10.26 4.37 8.25
CA TYR A 99 -9.22 3.38 8.17
C TYR A 99 -8.68 2.99 9.55
N LEU A 100 -8.77 3.94 10.43
CA LEU A 100 -8.32 3.79 11.79
C LEU A 100 -9.46 3.32 12.67
#